data_4b77de82ca6cbdb60096126abb7dbe30
#
_entry.id   4b77de82ca6cbdb60096126abb7dbe30
#
_cell.length_a   1.000
_cell.length_b   1.000
_cell.length_c   1.000
_cell.angle_alpha   90.00
_cell.angle_beta   90.00
_cell.angle_gamma   90.00
#
_symmetry.space_group_name_H-M   'P 1'
#
loop_
_entity.id
_entity.type
_entity.pdbx_description
1 polymer ?
#
loop_
_entity_poly.entity_id
_entity_poly.type
_entity_poly.pdbx_seq_one_letter_code
_entity_poly.pdbx_strand_id
1 'polypeptide(L)'
;MEIDTRERLQSGVIVVLAMVTLMWGLELVDVIVDHRLDRYGIEPRELEGLDGVIAAPFLHAGFGHLAANTVPFLVMGVVIALQGALRVLAVTAIVALVSGIGTWLVGGEDTIHLGASGVVFGYATYLLTRGLFNRDLVQIGIGVLVGLVWGGVLLGGLLPEEGISWQGHLFGAIGGLVAARLLRSRREEQPVAA
;
A
#
# COMPACT_ATOMS: atom_id res chain seq x y z
N MET A 1 0.49 30.34 0.22
CA MET A 1 1.15 29.97 -1.05
C MET A 1 0.51 28.67 -1.52
N GLU A 2 -0.38 28.74 -2.50
CA GLU A 2 -0.98 27.53 -3.08
C GLU A 2 0.13 26.79 -3.86
N ILE A 3 0.44 25.59 -3.42
CA ILE A 3 1.35 24.70 -4.15
C ILE A 3 0.63 24.33 -5.45
N ASP A 4 1.26 24.60 -6.59
CA ASP A 4 0.74 24.27 -7.92
C ASP A 4 0.44 22.74 -8.01
N THR A 5 -0.65 22.41 -8.71
CA THR A 5 -1.07 21.02 -8.95
C THR A 5 0.07 20.19 -9.56
N ARG A 6 0.90 20.81 -10.41
CA ARG A 6 2.07 20.18 -11.02
C ARG A 6 3.14 19.84 -9.98
N GLU A 7 3.41 20.75 -9.04
CA GLU A 7 4.39 20.51 -7.96
C GLU A 7 3.92 19.41 -7.01
N ARG A 8 2.62 19.36 -6.68
CA ARG A 8 2.03 18.28 -5.88
C ARG A 8 2.20 16.93 -6.55
N LEU A 9 1.85 16.83 -7.83
CA LEU A 9 2.02 15.60 -8.58
C LEU A 9 3.48 15.18 -8.64
N GLN A 10 4.39 16.10 -8.99
CA GLN A 10 5.81 15.82 -9.08
C GLN A 10 6.38 15.30 -7.75
N SER A 11 6.09 15.98 -6.65
CA SER A 11 6.55 15.55 -5.32
C SER A 11 6.02 14.16 -4.95
N GLY A 12 4.75 13.88 -5.24
CA GLY A 12 4.16 12.58 -4.98
C GLY A 12 4.74 11.46 -5.84
N VAL A 13 4.94 11.73 -7.13
CA VAL A 13 5.57 10.76 -8.06
C VAL A 13 7.02 10.46 -7.64
N ILE A 14 7.78 11.47 -7.22
CA ILE A 14 9.15 11.27 -6.69
C ILE A 14 9.14 10.29 -5.51
N VAL A 15 8.19 10.43 -4.57
CA VAL A 15 8.06 9.52 -3.43
C VAL A 15 7.75 8.10 -3.88
N VAL A 16 6.80 7.92 -4.82
CA VAL A 16 6.47 6.58 -5.35
C VAL A 16 7.67 5.95 -6.04
N LEU A 17 8.36 6.70 -6.89
CA LEU A 17 9.57 6.22 -7.58
C LEU A 17 10.70 5.88 -6.60
N ALA A 18 10.90 6.71 -5.56
CA ALA A 18 11.91 6.45 -4.53
C ALA A 18 11.62 5.13 -3.79
N MET A 19 10.35 4.86 -3.44
CA MET A 19 9.96 3.60 -2.81
C MET A 19 10.23 2.41 -3.73
N VAL A 20 9.85 2.49 -5.00
CA VAL A 20 10.11 1.41 -5.97
C VAL A 20 11.61 1.22 -6.17
N THR A 21 12.38 2.29 -6.32
CA THR A 21 13.84 2.20 -6.44
C THR A 21 14.46 1.53 -5.21
N LEU A 22 13.97 1.86 -4.01
CA LEU A 22 14.41 1.21 -2.77
C LEU A 22 14.10 -0.30 -2.78
N MET A 23 12.90 -0.71 -3.18
CA MET A 23 12.51 -2.13 -3.27
C MET A 23 13.44 -2.89 -4.23
N TRP A 24 13.68 -2.35 -5.43
CA TRP A 24 14.58 -2.96 -6.41
C TRP A 24 16.03 -2.99 -5.93
N GLY A 25 16.49 -1.93 -5.25
CA GLY A 25 17.83 -1.88 -4.66
C GLY A 25 18.02 -2.90 -3.55
N LEU A 26 17.02 -3.06 -2.66
CA LEU A 26 17.05 -4.05 -1.59
C LEU A 26 17.03 -5.48 -2.14
N GLU A 27 16.21 -5.77 -3.13
CA GLU A 27 16.17 -7.08 -3.78
C GLU A 27 17.51 -7.42 -4.45
N LEU A 28 18.16 -6.45 -5.13
CA LEU A 28 19.49 -6.66 -5.70
C LEU A 28 20.52 -6.97 -4.62
N VAL A 29 20.49 -6.26 -3.50
CA VAL A 29 21.37 -6.53 -2.36
C VAL A 29 21.06 -7.89 -1.76
N ASP A 30 19.79 -8.25 -1.62
CA ASP A 30 19.36 -9.52 -1.03
C ASP A 30 19.85 -10.73 -1.82
N VAL A 31 19.77 -10.68 -3.15
CA VAL A 31 20.35 -11.71 -4.01
C VAL A 31 21.88 -11.82 -3.80
N ILE A 32 22.59 -10.69 -3.64
CA ILE A 32 24.05 -10.68 -3.41
C ILE A 32 24.41 -11.32 -2.06
N VAL A 33 23.57 -11.12 -1.05
CA VAL A 33 23.82 -11.65 0.31
C VAL A 33 23.11 -12.99 0.55
N ASP A 34 22.72 -13.69 -0.49
CA ASP A 34 22.11 -15.03 -0.44
C ASP A 34 20.81 -15.05 0.36
N HIS A 35 19.89 -14.14 0.02
CA HIS A 35 18.54 -13.99 0.58
C HIS A 35 18.48 -13.79 2.10
N ARG A 36 19.52 -13.14 2.67
CA ARG A 36 19.57 -12.90 4.12
C ARG A 36 18.67 -11.77 4.60
N LEU A 37 18.17 -10.91 3.69
CA LEU A 37 17.25 -9.84 4.08
C LEU A 37 15.82 -10.34 4.29
N ASP A 38 15.44 -11.47 3.72
CA ASP A 38 14.09 -12.06 3.89
C ASP A 38 13.73 -12.29 5.36
N ARG A 39 14.72 -12.59 6.21
CA ARG A 39 14.54 -12.76 7.66
C ARG A 39 14.00 -11.53 8.39
N TYR A 40 14.07 -10.34 7.78
CA TYR A 40 13.51 -9.11 8.33
C TYR A 40 12.05 -8.90 7.90
N GLY A 41 11.40 -9.90 7.32
CA GLY A 41 9.96 -9.95 7.13
C GLY A 41 9.21 -10.02 8.46
N ILE A 42 7.89 -10.05 8.39
CA ILE A 42 7.04 -10.16 9.57
C ILE A 42 7.01 -11.63 10.02
N GLU A 43 7.50 -11.91 11.21
CA GLU A 43 7.33 -13.19 11.90
C GLU A 43 6.16 -13.07 12.90
N PRO A 44 5.05 -13.79 12.67
CA PRO A 44 3.85 -13.63 13.48
C PRO A 44 4.08 -14.01 14.95
N ARG A 45 3.68 -13.09 15.83
CA ARG A 45 3.76 -13.19 17.31
C ARG A 45 5.17 -13.24 17.90
N GLU A 46 6.23 -13.13 17.10
CA GLU A 46 7.59 -12.97 17.55
C GLU A 46 7.93 -11.47 17.70
N LEU A 47 8.57 -11.08 18.82
CA LEU A 47 8.91 -9.67 19.05
C LEU A 47 9.92 -9.16 18.01
N GLU A 48 10.83 -10.01 17.58
CA GLU A 48 11.82 -9.73 16.52
C GLU A 48 11.15 -9.50 15.17
N GLY A 49 9.98 -10.12 14.91
CA GLY A 49 9.18 -9.93 13.70
C GLY A 49 8.43 -8.60 13.63
N LEU A 50 8.43 -7.80 14.71
CA LEU A 50 7.80 -6.46 14.69
C LEU A 50 8.56 -5.46 13.81
N ASP A 51 9.86 -5.61 13.63
CA ASP A 51 10.65 -4.78 12.71
C ASP A 51 10.16 -4.96 11.27
N GLY A 52 9.65 -6.16 10.95
CA GLY A 52 9.04 -6.49 9.67
C GLY A 52 7.80 -5.67 9.35
N VAL A 53 7.10 -5.11 10.34
CA VAL A 53 5.94 -4.23 10.08
C VAL A 53 6.33 -3.03 9.22
N ILE A 54 7.58 -2.54 9.36
CA ILE A 54 8.11 -1.42 8.58
C ILE A 54 8.93 -1.93 7.39
N ALA A 55 9.71 -3.00 7.56
CA ALA A 55 10.66 -3.48 6.56
C ALA A 55 9.99 -4.31 5.46
N ALA A 56 9.04 -5.18 5.82
CA ALA A 56 8.42 -6.15 4.91
C ALA A 56 7.85 -5.55 3.61
N PRO A 57 7.23 -4.35 3.59
CA PRO A 57 6.75 -3.77 2.34
C PRO A 57 7.86 -3.47 1.30
N PHE A 58 9.10 -3.42 1.73
CA PHE A 58 10.25 -3.12 0.87
C PHE A 58 11.06 -4.37 0.50
N LEU A 59 10.83 -5.51 1.16
CA LEU A 59 11.51 -6.78 0.93
C LEU A 59 10.66 -7.70 0.03
N HIS A 60 11.32 -8.50 -0.82
CA HIS A 60 10.61 -9.40 -1.72
C HIS A 60 11.35 -10.73 -1.85
N ALA A 61 10.60 -11.82 -2.01
CA ALA A 61 11.13 -13.16 -2.21
C ALA A 61 11.47 -13.41 -3.70
N GLY A 62 12.31 -12.57 -4.27
CA GLY A 62 12.77 -12.67 -5.65
C GLY A 62 12.16 -11.67 -6.62
N PHE A 63 12.87 -11.45 -7.74
CA PHE A 63 12.49 -10.47 -8.77
C PHE A 63 11.10 -10.69 -9.39
N GLY A 64 10.62 -11.93 -9.47
CA GLY A 64 9.28 -12.23 -9.98
C GLY A 64 8.18 -11.64 -9.08
N HIS A 65 8.33 -11.82 -7.76
CA HIS A 65 7.43 -11.24 -6.76
C HIS A 65 7.49 -9.72 -6.76
N LEU A 66 8.71 -9.15 -6.81
CA LEU A 66 8.91 -7.69 -6.91
C LEU A 66 8.26 -7.10 -8.17
N ALA A 67 8.47 -7.73 -9.34
CA ALA A 67 7.90 -7.25 -10.60
C ALA A 67 6.35 -7.28 -10.57
N ALA A 68 5.75 -8.34 -10.02
CA ALA A 68 4.30 -8.45 -9.87
C ALA A 68 3.70 -7.33 -8.99
N ASN A 69 4.44 -6.90 -7.95
CA ASN A 69 4.03 -5.79 -7.09
C ASN A 69 4.31 -4.41 -7.70
N THR A 70 5.36 -4.26 -8.50
CA THR A 70 5.83 -2.98 -9.03
C THR A 70 4.75 -2.29 -9.88
N VAL A 71 4.11 -3.01 -10.80
CA VAL A 71 3.14 -2.41 -11.72
C VAL A 71 1.92 -1.84 -10.98
N PRO A 72 1.18 -2.61 -10.17
CA PRO A 72 0.03 -2.07 -9.45
C PRO A 72 0.44 -0.99 -8.43
N PHE A 73 1.60 -1.14 -7.76
CA PHE A 73 2.11 -0.12 -6.84
C PHE A 73 2.36 1.21 -7.54
N LEU A 74 3.05 1.19 -8.69
CA LEU A 74 3.32 2.39 -9.49
C LEU A 74 2.03 3.06 -9.96
N VAL A 75 1.14 2.30 -10.60
CA VAL A 75 -0.08 2.86 -11.20
C VAL A 75 -0.96 3.48 -10.13
N MET A 76 -1.26 2.74 -9.05
CA MET A 76 -2.12 3.25 -7.98
C MET A 76 -1.41 4.32 -7.14
N GLY A 77 -0.11 4.19 -6.91
CA GLY A 77 0.70 5.19 -6.24
C GLY A 77 0.71 6.53 -6.97
N VAL A 78 0.84 6.54 -8.31
CA VAL A 78 0.76 7.76 -9.12
C VAL A 78 -0.63 8.39 -9.06
N VAL A 79 -1.70 7.60 -9.03
CA VAL A 79 -3.06 8.13 -8.83
C VAL A 79 -3.22 8.79 -7.43
N ILE A 80 -2.60 8.22 -6.41
CA ILE A 80 -2.57 8.83 -5.07
C ILE A 80 -1.70 10.10 -5.07
N ALA A 81 -0.60 10.10 -5.83
CA ALA A 81 0.35 11.22 -5.97
C ALA A 81 -0.28 12.50 -6.54
N LEU A 82 -1.44 12.43 -7.21
CA LEU A 82 -2.23 13.60 -7.58
C LEU A 82 -2.58 14.50 -6.37
N GLN A 83 -2.56 13.95 -5.16
CA GLN A 83 -2.79 14.67 -3.91
C GLN A 83 -1.49 15.08 -3.18
N GLY A 84 -0.34 14.81 -3.78
CA GLY A 84 0.99 15.20 -3.28
C GLY A 84 1.69 14.14 -2.43
N ALA A 85 2.97 14.41 -2.13
CA ALA A 85 3.88 13.50 -1.41
C ALA A 85 3.35 13.08 -0.03
N LEU A 86 2.85 14.03 0.76
CA LEU A 86 2.33 13.75 2.11
C LEU A 86 1.15 12.77 2.06
N ARG A 87 0.33 12.84 1.02
CA ARG A 87 -0.80 11.90 0.85
C ARG A 87 -0.29 10.50 0.56
N VAL A 88 0.68 10.35 -0.34
CA VAL A 88 1.31 9.05 -0.63
C VAL A 88 1.91 8.46 0.65
N LEU A 89 2.73 9.24 1.36
CA LEU A 89 3.37 8.80 2.61
C LEU A 89 2.34 8.40 3.68
N ALA A 90 1.30 9.22 3.89
CA ALA A 90 0.29 8.96 4.91
C ALA A 90 -0.52 7.69 4.59
N VAL A 91 -0.95 7.51 3.34
CA VAL A 91 -1.67 6.29 2.93
C VAL A 91 -0.77 5.07 3.08
N THR A 92 0.48 5.13 2.59
CA THR A 92 1.45 4.03 2.73
C THR A 92 1.69 3.67 4.18
N ALA A 93 1.94 4.66 5.06
CA ALA A 93 2.20 4.41 6.48
C ALA A 93 1.00 3.76 7.18
N ILE A 94 -0.21 4.29 6.97
CA ILE A 94 -1.42 3.71 7.58
C ILE A 94 -1.62 2.28 7.11
N VAL A 95 -1.49 2.04 5.80
CA VAL A 95 -1.68 0.70 5.23
C VAL A 95 -0.61 -0.26 5.72
N ALA A 96 0.68 0.13 5.69
CA ALA A 96 1.78 -0.72 6.14
C ALA A 96 1.62 -1.10 7.62
N LEU A 97 1.25 -0.14 8.49
CA LEU A 97 1.00 -0.40 9.90
C LEU A 97 -0.17 -1.36 10.12
N VAL A 98 -1.31 -1.13 9.47
CA VAL A 98 -2.49 -1.99 9.64
C VAL A 98 -2.24 -3.38 9.04
N SER A 99 -1.64 -3.45 7.86
CA SER A 99 -1.26 -4.71 7.21
C SER A 99 -0.25 -5.47 8.07
N GLY A 100 0.82 -4.81 8.48
CA GLY A 100 1.91 -5.45 9.22
C GLY A 100 1.47 -5.93 10.60
N ILE A 101 0.80 -5.08 11.39
CA ILE A 101 0.30 -5.47 12.72
C ILE A 101 -0.75 -6.58 12.59
N GLY A 102 -1.67 -6.47 11.62
CA GLY A 102 -2.68 -7.49 11.40
C GLY A 102 -2.06 -8.84 11.01
N THR A 103 -1.07 -8.83 10.12
CA THR A 103 -0.32 -10.04 9.74
C THR A 103 0.45 -10.61 10.93
N TRP A 104 1.09 -9.76 11.73
CA TRP A 104 1.81 -10.18 12.92
C TRP A 104 0.89 -10.86 13.94
N LEU A 105 -0.34 -10.37 14.11
CA LEU A 105 -1.32 -10.95 15.04
C LEU A 105 -1.91 -12.27 14.56
N VAL A 106 -2.17 -12.41 13.25
CA VAL A 106 -3.04 -13.47 12.69
C VAL A 106 -2.27 -14.43 11.75
N GLY A 107 -1.06 -14.10 11.36
CA GLY A 107 -0.22 -14.94 10.50
C GLY A 107 0.04 -16.33 11.08
N GLY A 108 0.38 -17.30 10.23
CA GLY A 108 0.76 -18.65 10.64
C GLY A 108 2.04 -18.66 11.48
N GLU A 109 2.17 -19.62 12.39
CA GLU A 109 3.43 -19.87 13.09
C GLU A 109 4.48 -20.38 12.10
N ASP A 110 5.74 -20.08 12.35
CA ASP A 110 6.88 -20.49 11.52
C ASP A 110 6.79 -19.95 10.07
N THR A 111 6.11 -18.82 9.85
CA THR A 111 6.04 -18.16 8.55
C THR A 111 6.70 -16.78 8.58
N ILE A 112 7.29 -16.39 7.45
CA ILE A 112 7.82 -15.03 7.25
C ILE A 112 6.99 -14.37 6.13
N HIS A 113 6.44 -13.20 6.43
CA HIS A 113 5.64 -12.44 5.47
C HIS A 113 6.40 -11.19 5.01
N LEU A 114 6.55 -11.02 3.69
CA LEU A 114 7.23 -9.88 3.06
C LEU A 114 6.59 -9.56 1.71
N GLY A 115 6.86 -8.36 1.20
CA GLY A 115 6.35 -7.89 -0.08
C GLY A 115 5.47 -6.66 0.04
N ALA A 116 5.44 -5.85 -1.04
CA ALA A 116 4.61 -4.65 -1.12
C ALA A 116 3.12 -4.95 -1.33
N SER A 117 2.73 -6.22 -1.48
CA SER A 117 1.36 -6.60 -1.84
C SER A 117 0.31 -6.12 -0.83
N GLY A 118 0.59 -6.16 0.47
CA GLY A 118 -0.29 -5.57 1.47
C GLY A 118 -0.56 -4.08 1.22
N VAL A 119 0.48 -3.32 0.83
CA VAL A 119 0.34 -1.90 0.46
C VAL A 119 -0.45 -1.75 -0.85
N VAL A 120 -0.23 -2.61 -1.83
CA VAL A 120 -0.99 -2.66 -3.10
C VAL A 120 -2.49 -2.86 -2.84
N PHE A 121 -2.85 -3.82 -1.99
CA PHE A 121 -4.24 -4.06 -1.57
C PHE A 121 -4.83 -2.84 -0.87
N GLY A 122 -4.05 -2.21 -0.01
CA GLY A 122 -4.44 -0.98 0.67
C GLY A 122 -4.63 0.20 -0.29
N TYR A 123 -3.74 0.39 -1.25
CA TYR A 123 -3.88 1.41 -2.29
C TYR A 123 -5.16 1.21 -3.10
N ALA A 124 -5.43 -0.03 -3.52
CA ALA A 124 -6.65 -0.36 -4.25
C ALA A 124 -7.90 -0.02 -3.45
N THR A 125 -7.98 -0.47 -2.18
CA THR A 125 -9.14 -0.23 -1.32
C THR A 125 -9.28 1.26 -0.98
N TYR A 126 -8.16 1.97 -0.76
CA TYR A 126 -8.18 3.42 -0.58
C TYR A 126 -8.78 4.11 -1.80
N LEU A 127 -8.35 3.76 -3.02
CA LEU A 127 -8.86 4.35 -4.25
C LEU A 127 -10.32 3.99 -4.52
N LEU A 128 -10.73 2.74 -4.23
CA LEU A 128 -12.10 2.27 -4.34
C LEU A 128 -13.06 3.05 -3.43
N THR A 129 -12.62 3.41 -2.21
CA THR A 129 -13.52 3.90 -1.17
C THR A 129 -13.43 5.39 -0.90
N ARG A 130 -12.28 6.05 -1.22
CA ARG A 130 -12.09 7.48 -0.92
C ARG A 130 -13.14 8.39 -1.55
N GLY A 131 -13.60 8.04 -2.77
CA GLY A 131 -14.63 8.81 -3.49
C GLY A 131 -15.97 8.81 -2.77
N LEU A 132 -16.31 7.72 -2.11
CA LEU A 132 -17.54 7.61 -1.29
C LEU A 132 -17.46 8.52 -0.07
N PHE A 133 -16.32 8.53 0.63
CA PHE A 133 -16.13 9.40 1.81
C PHE A 133 -16.04 10.88 1.46
N ASN A 134 -15.48 11.21 0.28
CA ASN A 134 -15.36 12.58 -0.21
C ASN A 134 -16.60 13.05 -0.97
N ARG A 135 -17.53 12.14 -1.32
CA ARG A 135 -18.70 12.39 -2.18
C ARG A 135 -18.30 13.04 -3.51
N ASP A 136 -17.29 12.45 -4.15
CA ASP A 136 -16.64 12.95 -5.37
C ASP A 136 -16.78 11.90 -6.48
N LEU A 137 -17.55 12.25 -7.52
CA LEU A 137 -17.86 11.33 -8.63
C LEU A 137 -16.64 10.96 -9.47
N VAL A 138 -15.67 11.86 -9.60
CA VAL A 138 -14.42 11.58 -10.33
C VAL A 138 -13.61 10.52 -9.58
N GLN A 139 -13.48 10.69 -8.26
CA GLN A 139 -12.80 9.71 -7.42
C GLN A 139 -13.54 8.37 -7.38
N ILE A 140 -14.88 8.37 -7.41
CA ILE A 140 -15.67 7.13 -7.52
C ILE A 140 -15.38 6.45 -8.87
N GLY A 141 -15.36 7.19 -9.97
CA GLY A 141 -15.02 6.67 -11.29
C GLY A 141 -13.62 6.05 -11.34
N ILE A 142 -12.62 6.70 -10.74
CA ILE A 142 -11.26 6.15 -10.59
C ILE A 142 -11.30 4.84 -9.79
N GLY A 143 -12.02 4.80 -8.68
CA GLY A 143 -12.18 3.59 -7.87
C GLY A 143 -12.80 2.44 -8.67
N VAL A 144 -13.88 2.69 -9.41
CA VAL A 144 -14.51 1.69 -10.29
C VAL A 144 -13.49 1.15 -11.31
N LEU A 145 -12.72 2.04 -11.94
CA LEU A 145 -11.67 1.61 -12.89
C LEU A 145 -10.62 0.71 -12.24
N VAL A 146 -10.14 1.06 -11.04
CA VAL A 146 -9.22 0.22 -10.25
C VAL A 146 -9.85 -1.14 -9.96
N GLY A 147 -11.13 -1.18 -9.55
CA GLY A 147 -11.86 -2.43 -9.30
C GLY A 147 -12.01 -3.29 -10.56
N LEU A 148 -12.26 -2.69 -11.72
CA LEU A 148 -12.36 -3.42 -12.99
C LEU A 148 -11.02 -4.00 -13.45
N VAL A 149 -9.92 -3.26 -13.27
CA VAL A 149 -8.59 -3.68 -13.74
C VAL A 149 -7.96 -4.72 -12.80
N TRP A 150 -8.02 -4.49 -11.48
CA TRP A 150 -7.33 -5.33 -10.49
C TRP A 150 -8.25 -6.18 -9.62
N GLY A 151 -9.58 -6.00 -9.70
CA GLY A 151 -10.53 -6.66 -8.81
C GLY A 151 -10.40 -8.18 -8.78
N GLY A 152 -10.17 -8.83 -9.92
CA GLY A 152 -9.96 -10.28 -9.99
C GLY A 152 -8.72 -10.74 -9.23
N VAL A 153 -7.59 -10.03 -9.41
CA VAL A 153 -6.34 -10.32 -8.71
C VAL A 153 -6.47 -10.06 -7.20
N LEU A 154 -7.16 -8.96 -6.83
CA LEU A 154 -7.40 -8.61 -5.44
C LEU A 154 -8.29 -9.65 -4.74
N LEU A 155 -9.35 -10.11 -5.39
CA LEU A 155 -10.22 -11.16 -4.82
C LEU A 155 -9.48 -12.49 -4.71
N GLY A 156 -8.71 -12.88 -5.74
CA GLY A 156 -7.90 -14.10 -5.72
C GLY A 156 -6.88 -14.09 -4.60
N GLY A 157 -6.18 -12.97 -4.40
CA GLY A 157 -5.15 -12.84 -3.36
C GLY A 157 -5.69 -12.84 -1.91
N LEU A 158 -7.01 -12.76 -1.70
CA LEU A 158 -7.63 -12.94 -0.38
C LEU A 158 -7.90 -14.41 -0.05
N LEU A 159 -7.74 -15.31 -1.02
CA LEU A 159 -7.90 -16.75 -0.79
C LEU A 159 -6.59 -17.31 -0.22
N PRO A 160 -6.68 -18.22 0.76
CA PRO A 160 -5.52 -18.93 1.26
C PRO A 160 -4.87 -19.77 0.13
N GLU A 161 -3.63 -19.44 -0.20
CA GLU A 161 -2.81 -20.15 -1.19
C GLU A 161 -1.39 -20.19 -0.67
N GLU A 162 -0.67 -21.28 -0.97
CA GLU A 162 0.72 -21.47 -0.55
C GLU A 162 1.60 -20.35 -1.17
N GLY A 163 2.46 -19.75 -0.34
CA GLY A 163 3.31 -18.64 -0.75
C GLY A 163 2.60 -17.26 -0.83
N ILE A 164 1.30 -17.19 -0.55
CA ILE A 164 0.55 -15.92 -0.54
C ILE A 164 0.19 -15.53 0.90
N SER A 165 0.59 -14.32 1.30
CA SER A 165 0.19 -13.72 2.57
C SER A 165 -1.22 -13.13 2.47
N TRP A 166 -2.26 -13.98 2.43
CA TRP A 166 -3.65 -13.49 2.39
C TRP A 166 -3.99 -12.58 3.59
N GLN A 167 -3.35 -12.82 4.76
CA GLN A 167 -3.50 -11.96 5.93
C GLN A 167 -2.99 -10.54 5.64
N GLY A 168 -1.79 -10.43 5.07
CA GLY A 168 -1.21 -9.14 4.64
C GLY A 168 -2.11 -8.41 3.65
N HIS A 169 -2.72 -9.15 2.72
CA HIS A 169 -3.67 -8.61 1.76
C HIS A 169 -4.96 -8.11 2.43
N LEU A 170 -5.57 -8.93 3.30
CA LEU A 170 -6.79 -8.57 4.02
C LEU A 170 -6.58 -7.33 4.90
N PHE A 171 -5.55 -7.36 5.74
CA PHE A 171 -5.27 -6.21 6.62
C PHE A 171 -4.77 -5.00 5.83
N GLY A 172 -4.10 -5.20 4.70
CA GLY A 172 -3.78 -4.14 3.75
C GLY A 172 -5.04 -3.47 3.22
N ALA A 173 -6.03 -4.26 2.77
CA ALA A 173 -7.32 -3.74 2.31
C ALA A 173 -8.07 -2.98 3.43
N ILE A 174 -8.07 -3.50 4.66
CA ILE A 174 -8.62 -2.80 5.83
C ILE A 174 -7.86 -1.47 6.05
N GLY A 175 -6.53 -1.48 5.98
CA GLY A 175 -5.70 -0.28 6.09
C GLY A 175 -6.04 0.79 5.05
N GLY A 176 -6.33 0.38 3.82
CA GLY A 176 -6.78 1.30 2.75
C GLY A 176 -8.13 1.95 3.07
N LEU A 177 -9.10 1.18 3.59
CA LEU A 177 -10.39 1.70 4.05
C LEU A 177 -10.22 2.70 5.21
N VAL A 178 -9.37 2.36 6.19
CA VAL A 178 -9.02 3.24 7.32
C VAL A 178 -8.39 4.53 6.81
N ALA A 179 -7.41 4.44 5.91
CA ALA A 179 -6.76 5.61 5.31
C ALA A 179 -7.77 6.50 4.57
N ALA A 180 -8.68 5.91 3.78
CA ALA A 180 -9.71 6.66 3.05
C ALA A 180 -10.65 7.42 4.01
N ARG A 181 -10.98 6.81 5.15
CA ARG A 181 -11.84 7.42 6.18
C ARG A 181 -11.14 8.53 6.96
N LEU A 182 -9.88 8.30 7.36
CA LEU A 182 -9.09 9.25 8.16
C LEU A 182 -8.65 10.47 7.33
N LEU A 183 -8.26 10.23 6.08
CA LEU A 183 -7.69 11.25 5.20
C LEU A 183 -8.73 11.89 4.26
N ARG A 184 -10.03 11.75 4.59
CA ARG A 184 -11.10 12.39 3.82
C ARG A 184 -10.94 13.91 3.82
N SER A 185 -11.26 14.53 2.70
CA SER A 185 -11.31 16.00 2.61
C SER A 185 -12.46 16.51 3.50
N ARG A 186 -12.15 17.42 4.43
CA ARG A 186 -13.21 18.16 5.11
C ARG A 186 -13.79 19.13 4.07
N ARG A 187 -15.08 19.04 3.75
CA ARG A 187 -15.78 20.15 3.10
C ARG A 187 -15.77 21.30 4.10
N GLU A 188 -15.16 22.41 3.73
CA GLU A 188 -15.46 23.66 4.40
C GLU A 188 -16.96 23.91 4.19
N GLU A 189 -17.75 23.87 5.26
CA GLU A 189 -19.12 24.34 5.22
C GLU A 189 -19.02 25.83 4.86
N GLN A 190 -19.36 26.18 3.62
CA GLN A 190 -19.55 27.59 3.28
C GLN A 190 -20.62 28.13 4.22
N PRO A 191 -20.34 29.22 4.96
CA PRO A 191 -21.36 29.84 5.77
C PRO A 191 -22.56 30.18 4.86
N VAL A 192 -23.72 29.68 5.22
CA VAL A 192 -24.97 30.08 4.55
C VAL A 192 -25.06 31.56 4.75
N ALA A 193 -24.88 32.34 3.67
CA ALA A 193 -25.09 33.78 3.69
C ALA A 193 -26.57 34.00 4.09
N ALA A 194 -26.74 34.63 5.26
CA ALA A 194 -28.02 35.01 5.80
C ALA A 194 -28.57 36.28 5.11
#